data_2c63bd82e6e2f7d767b66b0f03985a3f
#
_entry.id   2c63bd82e6e2f7d767b66b0f03985a3f
#
_cell.length_a   1.000
_cell.length_b   1.000
_cell.length_c   1.000
_cell.angle_alpha   90.00
_cell.angle_beta   90.00
_cell.angle_gamma   90.00
#
_symmetry.space_group_name_H-M   'P 1'
#
loop_
_entity.id
_entity.type
_entity.pdbx_description
1 polymer ?
#
loop_
_entity_poly.entity_id
_entity_poly.type
_entity_poly.pdbx_seq_one_letter_code
_entity_poly.pdbx_strand_id
1 'polypeptide(L)'
;MPLLVSKLPKKEVMKSSELGKDVIRKELPLIPKSPGVYRMLDHKDVILYVGKAKNLPNRLKSYVAEKNHIIRTARMLSQTFKLEITTTANESEALLLEANLIKKHKPKFNILLKDDKSFP
;
A
#
# COMPACT_ATOMS: atom_id res chain seq x y z
N MET A 1 -2.62 -7.66 -23.38
CA MET A 1 -1.92 -8.19 -22.24
C MET A 1 -1.11 -7.09 -21.57
N PRO A 2 -1.31 -6.94 -20.35
CA PRO A 2 -0.60 -5.89 -19.66
C PRO A 2 0.88 -6.16 -19.59
N LEU A 3 1.64 -5.14 -19.82
CA LEU A 3 3.05 -5.19 -19.57
C LEU A 3 3.26 -5.37 -18.08
N LEU A 4 4.20 -6.24 -17.73
CA LEU A 4 4.52 -6.43 -16.33
C LEU A 4 5.28 -5.22 -15.83
N VAL A 5 4.64 -4.43 -15.00
CA VAL A 5 5.23 -3.20 -14.48
C VAL A 5 6.55 -3.45 -13.80
N SER A 6 6.70 -4.62 -13.16
CA SER A 6 7.95 -4.97 -12.48
C SER A 6 9.14 -5.05 -13.42
N LYS A 7 8.90 -5.14 -14.74
CA LYS A 7 9.98 -5.19 -15.73
C LYS A 7 10.26 -3.84 -16.39
N LEU A 8 9.51 -2.80 -16.02
CA LEU A 8 9.74 -1.48 -16.57
C LEU A 8 11.01 -0.85 -16.00
N PRO A 9 11.66 0.02 -16.76
CA PRO A 9 12.77 0.82 -16.23
C PRO A 9 12.32 1.65 -15.04
N LYS A 10 13.26 1.96 -14.15
CA LYS A 10 12.98 2.72 -12.94
C LYS A 10 12.18 4.00 -13.21
N LYS A 11 12.58 4.73 -14.23
CA LYS A 11 11.93 5.99 -14.59
C LYS A 11 10.45 5.79 -14.89
N GLU A 12 10.13 4.73 -15.62
CA GLU A 12 8.75 4.45 -16.00
C GLU A 12 7.95 3.91 -14.83
N VAL A 13 8.59 3.15 -13.94
CA VAL A 13 7.93 2.69 -12.72
C VAL A 13 7.56 3.88 -11.84
N MET A 14 8.45 4.86 -11.69
CA MET A 14 8.15 6.05 -10.91
C MET A 14 6.98 6.82 -11.50
N LYS A 15 6.93 6.94 -12.82
CA LYS A 15 5.83 7.60 -13.51
C LYS A 15 4.53 6.83 -13.32
N SER A 16 4.59 5.50 -13.46
CA SER A 16 3.41 4.64 -13.32
C SER A 16 2.86 4.62 -11.90
N SER A 17 3.69 4.93 -10.91
CA SER A 17 3.24 4.95 -9.52
C SER A 17 2.14 5.97 -9.27
N GLU A 18 1.96 6.94 -10.16
CA GLU A 18 0.86 7.89 -10.05
C GLU A 18 -0.51 7.22 -10.11
N LEU A 19 -0.60 6.04 -10.71
CA LEU A 19 -1.87 5.30 -10.76
C LEU A 19 -2.35 4.98 -9.36
N GLY A 20 -1.48 4.41 -8.53
CA GLY A 20 -1.83 4.09 -7.14
C GLY A 20 -2.04 5.33 -6.30
N LYS A 21 -1.26 6.37 -6.54
CA LYS A 21 -1.45 7.64 -5.83
C LYS A 21 -2.83 8.23 -6.13
N ASP A 22 -3.28 8.13 -7.37
CA ASP A 22 -4.61 8.63 -7.73
C ASP A 22 -5.72 7.81 -7.04
N VAL A 23 -5.55 6.50 -6.94
CA VAL A 23 -6.49 5.67 -6.20
C VAL A 23 -6.59 6.16 -4.75
N ILE A 24 -5.44 6.42 -4.12
CA ILE A 24 -5.41 6.91 -2.76
C ILE A 24 -6.06 8.29 -2.65
N ARG A 25 -5.73 9.20 -3.57
CA ARG A 25 -6.28 10.56 -3.54
C ARG A 25 -7.81 10.57 -3.56
N LYS A 26 -8.40 9.67 -4.33
CA LYS A 26 -9.86 9.60 -4.44
C LYS A 26 -10.50 9.10 -3.15
N GLU A 27 -9.82 8.23 -2.43
CA GLU A 27 -10.35 7.66 -1.20
C GLU A 27 -10.11 8.54 0.03
N LEU A 28 -9.06 9.35 0.02
CA LEU A 28 -8.66 10.14 1.19
C LEU A 28 -9.79 10.91 1.86
N PRO A 29 -10.67 11.63 1.11
CA PRO A 29 -11.73 12.39 1.75
C PRO A 29 -12.74 11.53 2.51
N LEU A 30 -12.80 10.25 2.21
CA LEU A 30 -13.77 9.32 2.80
C LEU A 30 -13.19 8.54 3.98
N ILE A 31 -11.90 8.68 4.23
CA ILE A 31 -11.23 7.87 5.25
C ILE A 31 -11.21 8.59 6.58
N PRO A 32 -11.81 8.01 7.64
CA PRO A 32 -11.84 8.68 8.94
C PRO A 32 -10.48 8.68 9.61
N LYS A 33 -10.27 9.69 10.46
CA LYS A 33 -9.05 9.77 11.28
C LYS A 33 -9.16 8.72 12.37
N SER A 34 -8.65 7.56 12.08
CA SER A 34 -8.79 6.40 12.95
C SER A 34 -7.59 5.48 12.80
N PRO A 35 -7.25 4.73 13.84
CA PRO A 35 -6.35 3.60 13.65
C PRO A 35 -7.02 2.59 12.75
N GLY A 36 -6.21 1.82 12.06
CA GLY A 36 -6.77 0.78 11.22
C GLY A 36 -5.76 0.15 10.30
N VAL A 37 -6.30 -0.61 9.37
CA VAL A 37 -5.51 -1.36 8.40
C VAL A 37 -5.99 -1.00 7.00
N TYR A 38 -5.03 -0.87 6.08
CA TYR A 38 -5.36 -0.63 4.68
C TYR A 38 -4.79 -1.77 3.84
N ARG A 39 -5.44 -2.02 2.72
CA ARG A 39 -5.02 -3.05 1.77
C ARG A 39 -4.98 -2.42 0.40
N MET A 40 -3.88 -2.66 -0.30
CA MET A 40 -3.75 -2.23 -1.70
C MET A 40 -3.92 -3.47 -2.57
N LEU A 41 -4.83 -3.39 -3.53
CA LEU A 41 -5.19 -4.52 -4.39
C LEU A 41 -4.92 -4.16 -5.85
N ASP A 42 -4.60 -5.19 -6.65
CA ASP A 42 -4.42 -4.98 -8.06
C ASP A 42 -5.76 -5.07 -8.81
N HIS A 43 -5.72 -4.99 -10.12
CA HIS A 43 -6.93 -5.00 -10.95
C HIS A 43 -7.67 -6.34 -10.94
N LYS A 44 -7.06 -7.37 -10.38
CA LYS A 44 -7.68 -8.69 -10.23
C LYS A 44 -8.10 -8.95 -8.79
N ASP A 45 -8.12 -7.92 -7.97
CA ASP A 45 -8.46 -8.00 -6.55
C ASP A 45 -7.48 -8.84 -5.72
N VAL A 46 -6.26 -8.98 -6.21
CA VAL A 46 -5.22 -9.63 -5.43
C VAL A 46 -4.61 -8.60 -4.46
N ILE A 47 -4.49 -8.98 -3.20
CA ILE A 47 -3.91 -8.10 -2.20
C ILE A 47 -2.41 -8.00 -2.42
N LEU A 48 -1.95 -6.81 -2.73
CA LEU A 48 -0.53 -6.53 -2.95
C LEU A 48 0.20 -6.22 -1.65
N TYR A 49 -0.49 -5.58 -0.73
CA TYR A 49 0.14 -5.08 0.49
C TYR A 49 -0.91 -4.80 1.56
N VAL A 50 -0.55 -5.09 2.80
CA VAL A 50 -1.36 -4.78 3.97
C VAL A 50 -0.51 -3.91 4.90
N GLY A 51 -1.07 -2.78 5.33
CA GLY A 51 -0.37 -1.89 6.24
C GLY A 51 -1.28 -1.44 7.37
N LYS A 52 -0.68 -1.05 8.49
CA LYS A 52 -1.42 -0.48 9.61
C LYS A 52 -1.07 0.97 9.80
N ALA A 53 -1.94 1.70 10.46
CA ALA A 53 -1.70 3.10 10.76
C ALA A 53 -2.38 3.50 12.07
N LYS A 54 -1.78 4.46 12.78
CA LYS A 54 -2.43 5.14 13.89
C LYS A 54 -3.54 6.04 13.39
N ASN A 55 -3.27 6.67 12.26
CA ASN A 55 -4.16 7.64 11.62
C ASN A 55 -4.12 7.30 10.13
N LEU A 56 -5.16 6.64 9.66
CA LEU A 56 -5.21 6.16 8.29
C LEU A 56 -5.00 7.25 7.24
N PRO A 57 -5.69 8.41 7.31
CA PRO A 57 -5.46 9.44 6.31
C PRO A 57 -4.03 9.94 6.28
N ASN A 58 -3.41 10.14 7.44
CA ASN A 58 -2.03 10.62 7.49
C ASN A 58 -1.07 9.64 6.84
N ARG A 59 -1.23 8.36 7.14
CA ARG A 59 -0.36 7.34 6.56
C ARG A 59 -0.52 7.26 5.05
N LEU A 60 -1.76 7.26 4.58
CA LEU A 60 -2.03 7.14 3.15
C LEU A 60 -1.61 8.41 2.41
N LYS A 61 -1.80 9.56 3.03
CA LYS A 61 -1.35 10.81 2.44
C LYS A 61 0.16 10.82 2.22
N SER A 62 0.92 10.14 3.07
CA SER A 62 2.36 10.10 2.92
C SER A 62 2.79 9.41 1.62
N TYR A 63 2.03 8.44 1.15
CA TYR A 63 2.32 7.81 -0.13
C TYR A 63 2.17 8.79 -1.28
N VAL A 64 1.16 9.65 -1.19
CA VAL A 64 0.88 10.62 -2.24
C VAL A 64 1.90 11.75 -2.23
N ALA A 65 2.31 12.18 -1.03
CA ALA A 65 3.22 13.31 -0.86
C ALA A 65 4.65 12.97 -1.23
N GLU A 66 5.07 11.72 -1.04
CA GLU A 66 6.45 11.32 -1.30
C GLU A 66 6.71 11.26 -2.80
N LYS A 67 7.70 12.00 -3.26
CA LYS A 67 8.03 12.07 -4.68
C LYS A 67 9.00 10.97 -5.11
N ASN A 68 9.88 10.57 -4.21
CA ASN A 68 10.95 9.64 -4.54
C ASN A 68 10.86 8.39 -3.69
N HIS A 69 9.82 7.59 -3.92
CA HIS A 69 9.71 6.30 -3.27
C HIS A 69 10.85 5.39 -3.66
N ILE A 70 11.21 4.46 -2.77
CA ILE A 70 12.10 3.38 -3.18
C ILE A 70 11.39 2.61 -4.30
N ILE A 71 12.19 1.98 -5.15
CA ILE A 71 11.65 1.37 -6.36
C ILE A 71 10.58 0.31 -6.09
N ARG A 72 10.71 -0.45 -5.00
CA ARG A 72 9.70 -1.47 -4.67
C ARG A 72 8.37 -0.86 -4.26
N THR A 73 8.41 0.24 -3.53
CA THR A 73 7.18 0.97 -3.18
C THR A 73 6.54 1.56 -4.43
N ALA A 74 7.35 2.12 -5.32
CA ALA A 74 6.84 2.67 -6.57
C ALA A 74 6.19 1.58 -7.43
N ARG A 75 6.79 0.39 -7.48
CA ARG A 75 6.20 -0.74 -8.20
C ARG A 75 4.88 -1.17 -7.60
N MET A 76 4.80 -1.19 -6.27
CA MET A 76 3.55 -1.51 -5.59
C MET A 76 2.46 -0.51 -5.97
N LEU A 77 2.77 0.79 -5.90
CA LEU A 77 1.81 1.83 -6.26
C LEU A 77 1.40 1.74 -7.73
N SER A 78 2.34 1.38 -8.62
CA SER A 78 2.03 1.27 -10.04
C SER A 78 1.05 0.14 -10.34
N GLN A 79 0.93 -0.83 -9.45
CA GLN A 79 0.00 -1.95 -9.60
C GLN A 79 -1.28 -1.77 -8.79
N THR A 80 -1.33 -0.76 -7.94
CA THR A 80 -2.48 -0.55 -7.06
C THR A 80 -3.66 0.01 -7.84
N PHE A 81 -4.72 -0.77 -7.86
CA PHE A 81 -5.95 -0.42 -8.58
C PHE A 81 -7.09 -0.11 -7.62
N LYS A 82 -7.04 -0.65 -6.41
CA LYS A 82 -8.09 -0.51 -5.41
C LYS A 82 -7.48 -0.40 -4.02
N LEU A 83 -8.13 0.36 -3.17
CA LEU A 83 -7.75 0.54 -1.77
C LEU A 83 -8.91 0.11 -0.89
N GLU A 84 -8.64 -0.74 0.10
CA GLU A 84 -9.64 -1.15 1.09
C GLU A 84 -9.16 -0.77 2.48
N ILE A 85 -10.11 -0.36 3.32
CA ILE A 85 -9.83 0.18 4.64
C ILE A 85 -10.67 -0.57 5.67
N THR A 86 -10.05 -0.88 6.81
CA THR A 86 -10.77 -1.36 7.99
C THR A 86 -10.32 -0.50 9.16
N THR A 87 -11.26 0.22 9.78
CA THR A 87 -10.96 0.99 10.97
C THR A 87 -10.98 0.07 12.19
N THR A 88 -10.18 0.41 13.19
CA THR A 88 -10.12 -0.35 14.43
C THR A 88 -10.28 0.61 15.60
N ALA A 89 -10.57 0.06 16.78
CA ALA A 89 -10.77 0.89 17.97
C ALA A 89 -9.46 1.51 18.47
N ASN A 90 -8.36 0.82 18.25
CA ASN A 90 -7.06 1.28 18.71
C ASN A 90 -5.95 0.63 17.88
N GLU A 91 -4.71 1.02 18.19
CA GLU A 91 -3.55 0.53 17.44
C GLU A 91 -3.28 -0.96 17.69
N SER A 92 -3.60 -1.45 18.87
CA SER A 92 -3.39 -2.88 19.18
C SER A 92 -4.26 -3.75 18.29
N GLU A 93 -5.51 -3.34 18.09
CA GLU A 93 -6.39 -4.06 17.17
C GLU A 93 -5.88 -3.98 15.73
N ALA A 94 -5.37 -2.83 15.33
CA ALA A 94 -4.84 -2.67 13.99
C ALA A 94 -3.63 -3.59 13.79
N LEU A 95 -2.76 -3.67 14.78
CA LEU A 95 -1.59 -4.54 14.70
C LEU A 95 -2.00 -6.01 14.56
N LEU A 96 -2.97 -6.44 15.36
CA LEU A 96 -3.44 -7.82 15.30
C LEU A 96 -4.08 -8.14 13.95
N LEU A 97 -4.91 -7.23 13.48
CA LEU A 97 -5.59 -7.42 12.19
C LEU A 97 -4.57 -7.46 11.04
N GLU A 98 -3.59 -6.55 11.06
CA GLU A 98 -2.53 -6.54 10.06
C GLU A 98 -1.80 -7.89 10.03
N ALA A 99 -1.38 -8.36 11.21
CA ALA A 99 -0.65 -9.61 11.31
C ALA A 99 -1.47 -10.78 10.77
N ASN A 100 -2.75 -10.83 11.11
CA ASN A 100 -3.62 -11.91 10.65
C ASN A 100 -3.82 -11.86 9.14
N LEU A 101 -3.98 -10.68 8.57
CA LEU A 101 -4.15 -10.54 7.12
C LEU A 101 -2.88 -10.89 6.36
N ILE A 102 -1.73 -10.49 6.88
CA ILE A 102 -0.45 -10.85 6.25
C ILE A 102 -0.25 -12.34 6.28
N LYS A 103 -0.55 -12.97 7.41
CA LYS A 103 -0.40 -14.43 7.56
C LYS A 103 -1.33 -15.17 6.59
N LYS A 104 -2.56 -14.69 6.48
CA LYS A 104 -3.56 -15.33 5.63
C LYS A 104 -3.27 -15.17 4.14
N HIS A 105 -2.94 -13.96 3.72
CA HIS A 105 -2.82 -13.62 2.30
C HIS A 105 -1.40 -13.60 1.77
N LYS A 106 -0.40 -13.49 2.65
CA LYS A 106 1.01 -13.43 2.28
C LYS A 106 1.25 -12.47 1.11
N PRO A 107 0.87 -11.19 1.27
CA PRO A 107 0.95 -10.26 0.15
C PRO A 107 2.39 -10.09 -0.33
N LYS A 108 2.54 -10.03 -1.63
CA LYS A 108 3.85 -9.96 -2.27
C LYS A 108 4.73 -8.83 -1.74
N PHE A 109 4.17 -7.65 -1.61
CA PHE A 109 4.97 -6.49 -1.21
C PHE A 109 5.21 -6.40 0.29
N ASN A 110 4.46 -7.12 1.11
CA ASN A 110 4.82 -7.23 2.52
C ASN A 110 6.15 -7.96 2.68
N ILE A 111 6.37 -8.97 1.87
CA ILE A 111 7.62 -9.71 1.89
C ILE A 111 8.76 -8.86 1.32
N LEU A 112 8.54 -8.26 0.15
CA LEU A 112 9.57 -7.48 -0.52
C LEU A 112 9.97 -6.22 0.26
N LEU A 113 8.98 -5.51 0.82
CA LEU A 113 9.28 -4.30 1.57
C LEU A 113 9.87 -4.58 2.94
N LYS A 114 9.55 -5.73 3.52
CA LYS A 114 10.17 -6.16 4.76
C LYS A 114 11.67 -6.33 4.57
N ASP A 115 12.08 -6.90 3.45
CA ASP A 115 13.50 -7.06 3.15
C ASP A 115 14.19 -5.71 3.05
N ASP A 116 13.51 -4.73 2.45
CA ASP A 116 14.06 -3.38 2.34
C ASP A 116 14.18 -2.70 3.69
N LYS A 117 13.33 -3.07 4.63
CA LYS A 117 13.31 -2.48 5.95
C LYS A 117 14.17 -3.24 6.95
N SER A 118 14.64 -4.40 6.58
CA SER A 118 15.42 -5.21 7.49
C SER A 118 16.87 -4.81 7.40
N PHE A 119 17.27 -4.01 8.34
CA PHE A 119 18.65 -3.63 8.48
C PHE A 119 18.87 -3.15 9.88
N PRO A 120 20.12 -3.11 10.22
CA PRO A 120 20.49 -2.72 11.55
C PRO A 120 19.97 -1.36 11.89
#